data_d7019a4fd25056e429242f34bd46ad15
#
_entry.id   d7019a4fd25056e429242f34bd46ad15
#
_cell.length_a   1.000
_cell.length_b   1.000
_cell.length_c   1.000
_cell.angle_alpha   90.00
_cell.angle_beta   90.00
_cell.angle_gamma   90.00
#
_symmetry.space_group_name_H-M   'P 1'
#
loop_
_entity.id
_entity.type
_entity.pdbx_description
1 polymer ?
#
loop_
_entity_poly.entity_id
_entity_poly.type
_entity_poly.pdbx_seq_one_letter_code
_entity_poly.pdbx_strand_id
1 'polypeptide(L)'
;MTIKPYTQYCEAEILPLYRSVGWRNYYEHPEMLPKAYAVSLCILGAYEDEKLVGILRAVGDGHSILFIQDILVYPEYQHRGIGTAAQA
;
A
#
# COMPACT_ATOMS: atom_id res chain seq x y z
N MET A 1 -7.67 3.94 14.21
CA MET A 1 -6.88 3.70 12.98
C MET A 1 -6.50 5.02 12.33
N THR A 2 -5.30 5.11 11.78
CA THR A 2 -4.78 6.33 11.18
C THR A 2 -4.40 6.08 9.73
N ILE A 3 -4.86 6.96 8.82
CA ILE A 3 -4.46 6.95 7.42
C ILE A 3 -3.58 8.17 7.19
N LYS A 4 -2.38 7.94 6.65
CA LYS A 4 -1.44 9.04 6.39
C LYS A 4 -0.52 8.70 5.22
N PRO A 5 0.14 9.71 4.61
CA PRO A 5 1.08 9.44 3.52
C PRO A 5 2.18 8.50 3.96
N TYR A 6 2.52 7.54 3.08
CA TYR A 6 3.61 6.62 3.28
C TYR A 6 4.80 7.13 2.47
N THR A 7 5.78 7.73 3.15
CA THR A 7 6.83 8.50 2.50
C THR A 7 8.18 7.82 2.41
N GLN A 8 8.39 6.76 3.20
CA GLN A 8 9.66 6.04 3.20
C GLN A 8 9.40 4.54 3.06
N TYR A 9 9.82 3.99 1.93
CA TYR A 9 9.68 2.57 1.67
C TYR A 9 10.48 1.76 2.70
N CYS A 10 9.80 0.80 3.33
CA CYS A 10 10.44 -0.12 4.26
C CYS A 10 10.04 -1.54 3.90
N GLU A 11 10.98 -2.32 3.37
CA GLU A 11 10.72 -3.67 2.90
C GLU A 11 10.16 -4.57 4.00
N ALA A 12 10.64 -4.40 5.23
CA ALA A 12 10.17 -5.20 6.37
C ALA A 12 8.69 -4.97 6.68
N GLU A 13 8.14 -3.80 6.33
CA GLU A 13 6.71 -3.51 6.48
C GLU A 13 5.91 -3.93 5.24
N ILE A 14 6.47 -3.76 4.07
CA ILE A 14 5.75 -3.88 2.80
C ILE A 14 5.66 -5.33 2.32
N LEU A 15 6.75 -6.09 2.33
CA LEU A 15 6.73 -7.48 1.84
C LEU A 15 5.72 -8.37 2.57
N PRO A 16 5.60 -8.29 3.91
CA PRO A 16 4.59 -9.10 4.59
C PRO A 16 3.16 -8.80 4.13
N LEU A 17 2.87 -7.54 3.78
CA LEU A 17 1.55 -7.17 3.24
C LEU A 17 1.28 -7.88 1.92
N TYR A 18 2.21 -7.84 0.99
CA TYR A 18 2.03 -8.52 -0.31
C TYR A 18 1.94 -10.03 -0.15
N ARG A 19 2.70 -10.61 0.78
CA ARG A 19 2.59 -12.04 1.07
C ARG A 19 1.23 -12.41 1.64
N SER A 20 0.69 -11.57 2.51
CA SER A 20 -0.57 -11.86 3.20
C SER A 20 -1.74 -11.96 2.23
N VAL A 21 -1.67 -11.24 1.09
CA VAL A 21 -2.72 -11.26 0.07
C VAL A 21 -2.35 -12.11 -1.15
N GLY A 22 -1.19 -12.78 -1.12
CA GLY A 22 -0.81 -13.74 -2.15
C GLY A 22 -0.33 -13.15 -3.46
N TRP A 23 0.16 -11.92 -3.47
CA TRP A 23 0.66 -11.26 -4.67
C TRP A 23 2.10 -11.67 -4.95
N ARG A 24 2.27 -12.85 -5.52
CA ARG A 24 3.57 -13.53 -5.68
C ARG A 24 4.58 -12.75 -6.51
N ASN A 25 4.14 -12.09 -7.58
CA ASN A 25 5.05 -11.33 -8.44
C ASN A 25 5.82 -10.27 -7.66
N TYR A 26 5.24 -9.75 -6.59
CA TYR A 26 5.88 -8.71 -5.79
C TYR A 26 6.83 -9.29 -4.75
N TYR A 27 6.43 -10.31 -3.99
CA TYR A 27 7.32 -10.80 -2.95
C TYR A 27 8.38 -11.77 -3.46
N GLU A 28 8.20 -12.33 -4.66
CA GLU A 28 9.23 -13.14 -5.32
C GLU A 28 10.25 -12.27 -6.06
N HIS A 29 9.89 -11.02 -6.38
CA HIS A 29 10.76 -10.06 -7.04
C HIS A 29 10.77 -8.74 -6.28
N PRO A 30 11.27 -8.74 -5.03
CA PRO A 30 11.17 -7.57 -4.16
C PRO A 30 11.93 -6.35 -4.65
N GLU A 31 12.89 -6.53 -5.54
CA GLU A 31 13.65 -5.42 -6.12
C GLU A 31 12.80 -4.46 -6.95
N MET A 32 11.61 -4.89 -7.39
CA MET A 32 10.69 -4.03 -8.13
C MET A 32 10.01 -2.99 -7.25
N LEU A 33 9.77 -3.34 -5.99
CA LEU A 33 8.93 -2.51 -5.12
C LEU A 33 9.51 -1.13 -4.80
N PRO A 34 10.80 -1.00 -4.40
CA PRO A 34 11.32 0.34 -4.14
C PRO A 34 11.29 1.23 -5.37
N LYS A 35 11.49 0.65 -6.55
CA LYS A 35 11.43 1.41 -7.80
C LYS A 35 10.01 1.86 -8.12
N ALA A 36 9.04 0.96 -7.96
CA ALA A 36 7.63 1.28 -8.19
C ALA A 36 7.13 2.33 -7.20
N TYR A 37 7.51 2.21 -5.93
CA TYR A 37 7.10 3.16 -4.91
C TYR A 37 7.70 4.55 -5.16
N ALA A 38 8.93 4.61 -5.66
CA ALA A 38 9.60 5.88 -5.93
C ALA A 38 8.91 6.70 -7.01
N VAL A 39 8.26 6.04 -7.99
CA VAL A 39 7.59 6.73 -9.10
C VAL A 39 6.07 6.77 -8.94
N SER A 40 5.53 6.28 -7.85
CA SER A 40 4.08 6.34 -7.60
C SER A 40 3.66 7.76 -7.27
N LEU A 41 2.49 8.16 -7.77
CA LEU A 41 1.95 9.49 -7.56
C LEU A 41 1.59 9.74 -6.09
N CYS A 42 0.98 8.75 -5.46
CA CYS A 42 0.52 8.88 -4.08
C CYS A 42 0.53 7.50 -3.41
N ILE A 43 1.04 7.46 -2.19
CA ILE A 43 1.01 6.24 -1.39
C ILE A 43 0.49 6.60 0.00
N LEU A 44 -0.58 5.91 0.42
CA LEU A 44 -1.16 6.08 1.75
C LEU A 44 -0.98 4.82 2.55
N GLY A 45 -0.62 4.97 3.82
CA GLY A 45 -0.50 3.87 4.75
C GLY A 45 -1.63 3.91 5.77
N ALA A 46 -2.16 2.74 6.12
CA ALA A 46 -3.11 2.58 7.21
C ALA A 46 -2.39 1.98 8.40
N TYR A 47 -2.55 2.60 9.57
CA TYR A 47 -1.83 2.21 10.79
C TYR A 47 -2.79 1.88 11.91
N GLU A 48 -2.47 0.83 12.65
CA GLU A 48 -3.16 0.47 13.88
C GLU A 48 -2.08 0.34 14.96
N ASP A 49 -2.15 1.20 15.99
CA ASP A 49 -1.15 1.22 17.06
C ASP A 49 0.30 1.30 16.54
N GLU A 50 0.51 2.21 15.59
CA GLU A 50 1.79 2.45 14.93
C GLU A 50 2.29 1.32 14.03
N LYS A 51 1.50 0.24 13.86
CA LYS A 51 1.82 -0.84 12.94
C LYS A 51 1.15 -0.58 11.60
N LEU A 52 1.92 -0.68 10.50
CA LEU A 52 1.36 -0.59 9.16
C LEU A 52 0.51 -1.84 8.87
N VAL A 53 -0.78 -1.66 8.64
CA VAL A 53 -1.71 -2.77 8.39
C VAL A 53 -2.31 -2.73 6.99
N GLY A 54 -2.12 -1.66 6.26
CA GLY A 54 -2.60 -1.57 4.90
C GLY A 54 -1.86 -0.51 4.10
N ILE A 55 -1.95 -0.60 2.77
CA ILE A 55 -1.31 0.33 1.86
C ILE A 55 -2.22 0.58 0.65
N LEU A 56 -2.25 1.81 0.16
CA LEU A 56 -2.86 2.17 -1.10
C LEU A 56 -1.80 2.88 -1.94
N ARG A 57 -1.62 2.40 -3.18
CA ARG A 57 -0.65 2.98 -4.10
C ARG A 57 -1.35 3.42 -5.38
N ALA A 58 -1.20 4.70 -5.73
CA ALA A 58 -1.81 5.27 -6.91
C ALA A 58 -0.75 5.77 -7.86
N VAL A 59 -1.02 5.63 -9.16
CA VAL A 59 -0.15 6.11 -10.23
C VAL A 59 -0.97 7.01 -11.17
N GLY A 60 -0.28 7.86 -11.94
CA GLY A 60 -0.95 8.77 -12.85
C GLY A 60 -0.06 9.94 -13.23
N ASP A 61 -0.64 10.90 -13.97
CA ASP A 61 0.09 12.08 -14.40
C ASP A 61 -0.04 13.28 -13.44
N GLY A 62 -0.87 13.15 -12.42
CA GLY A 62 -1.11 14.22 -11.45
C GLY A 62 -2.08 15.29 -11.91
N HIS A 63 -2.65 15.15 -13.11
CA HIS A 63 -3.55 16.15 -13.69
C HIS A 63 -4.90 15.56 -14.10
N SER A 64 -4.90 14.58 -15.00
CA SER A 64 -6.13 14.04 -15.55
C SER A 64 -6.31 12.55 -15.28
N ILE A 65 -5.24 11.83 -14.94
CA ILE A 65 -5.28 10.38 -14.74
C ILE A 65 -4.81 10.06 -13.33
N LEU A 66 -5.65 9.33 -12.59
CA LEU A 66 -5.30 8.72 -11.32
C LEU A 66 -5.77 7.29 -11.34
N PHE A 67 -4.85 6.34 -11.25
CA PHE A 67 -5.16 4.92 -11.24
C PHE A 67 -4.68 4.30 -9.94
N ILE A 68 -5.60 3.65 -9.22
CA ILE A 68 -5.24 2.95 -7.99
C ILE A 68 -4.70 1.59 -8.38
N GLN A 69 -3.39 1.42 -8.22
CA GLN A 69 -2.68 0.22 -8.63
C GLN A 69 -2.76 -0.89 -7.58
N ASP A 70 -2.55 -0.52 -6.32
CA ASP A 70 -2.51 -1.48 -5.22
C ASP A 70 -3.39 -1.00 -4.07
N ILE A 71 -4.25 -1.88 -3.56
CA ILE A 71 -4.92 -1.71 -2.27
C ILE A 71 -4.72 -3.02 -1.52
N LEU A 72 -3.93 -2.97 -0.44
CA LEU A 72 -3.57 -4.15 0.33
C LEU A 72 -3.88 -3.91 1.80
N VAL A 73 -4.51 -4.89 2.43
CA VAL A 73 -4.79 -4.86 3.87
C VAL A 73 -4.58 -6.27 4.41
N TYR A 74 -3.93 -6.39 5.56
CA TYR A 74 -3.83 -7.70 6.23
C TYR A 74 -5.21 -8.29 6.41
N PRO A 75 -5.39 -9.61 6.18
CA PRO A 75 -6.71 -10.24 6.25
C PRO A 75 -7.46 -9.99 7.55
N GLU A 76 -6.76 -9.95 8.69
CA GLU A 76 -7.39 -9.71 9.98
C GLU A 76 -7.95 -8.30 10.15
N TYR A 77 -7.60 -7.37 9.25
CA TYR A 77 -8.09 -5.99 9.29
C TYR A 77 -9.04 -5.65 8.15
N GLN A 78 -9.29 -6.57 7.21
CA GLN A 78 -10.05 -6.27 6.00
C GLN A 78 -11.50 -5.84 6.25
N HIS A 79 -12.10 -6.30 7.33
CA HIS A 79 -13.50 -5.99 7.64
C HIS A 79 -13.67 -4.80 8.57
N ARG A 80 -12.65 -3.95 8.70
CA ARG A 80 -12.67 -2.77 9.55
C ARG A 80 -12.79 -1.46 8.77
N GLY A 81 -13.18 -1.53 7.49
CA GLY A 81 -13.39 -0.34 6.68
C GLY A 81 -12.13 0.34 6.18
N ILE A 82 -10.96 -0.30 6.26
CA ILE A 82 -9.69 0.29 5.84
C ILE A 82 -9.71 0.65 4.36
N GLY A 83 -10.14 -0.30 3.52
CA GLY A 83 -10.21 -0.07 2.07
C GLY A 83 -11.11 1.10 1.71
N THR A 84 -12.27 1.19 2.36
CA THR A 84 -13.21 2.28 2.15
C THR A 84 -12.62 3.61 2.62
N ALA A 85 -11.99 3.64 3.79
CA ALA A 85 -11.37 4.85 4.31
C ALA A 85 -10.23 5.34 3.42
N ALA A 86 -9.44 4.41 2.86
CA ALA A 86 -8.33 4.78 1.98
C ALA A 86 -8.81 5.31 0.63
N GLN A 87 -10.00 4.91 0.19
CA GLN A 87 -10.58 5.38 -1.06
C GLN A 87 -11.36 6.69 -0.89
N ALA A 88 -11.72 6.99 0.31
CA ALA A 88 -12.44 8.23 0.58
C ALA A 88 -11.50 9.42 0.49
#